data_8ca0cd8aa5b51e9fd6b5b0d9656f2044
#
_entry.id   8ca0cd8aa5b51e9fd6b5b0d9656f2044
#
_cell.length_a   1.000
_cell.length_b   1.000
_cell.length_c   1.000
_cell.angle_alpha   90.00
_cell.angle_beta   90.00
_cell.angle_gamma   90.00
#
_symmetry.space_group_name_H-M   'P 1'
#
loop_
_entity.id
_entity.type
_entity.pdbx_description
1 polymer ?
#
loop_
_entity_poly.entity_id
_entity_poly.type
_entity_poly.pdbx_seq_one_letter_code
_entity_poly.pdbx_strand_id
1 'polypeptide(L)'
;MKHLLRNLWIAALIVCCNFQQAFAQQMPPIPIDKNVRIGKLDNGLTYYIRKNNLPANRADFYIAQKVGSINENDDQRGLAHLLEHLAFNGTDHFKGNSLQDYLQSIGVEYGRNLNAYTSVEKTVYYFTDVPTTRPTAVDSCMLILKDWSNGISLTKEAINDERDVVHNEYRMRIVGQQRMIERSLPKLYQGE
;
A
#
# COMPACT_ATOMS: atom_id res chain seq x y z
N MET A 1 32.68 39.59 38.99
CA MET A 1 31.20 39.63 39.12
C MET A 1 30.48 39.52 37.79
N LYS A 2 30.76 40.36 36.77
CA LYS A 2 30.04 40.32 35.46
C LYS A 2 30.17 38.99 34.70
N HIS A 3 31.31 38.31 34.72
CA HIS A 3 31.50 37.03 34.05
C HIS A 3 30.78 35.86 34.75
N LEU A 4 30.68 35.90 36.07
CA LEU A 4 29.96 34.90 36.86
C LEU A 4 28.45 34.96 36.58
N LEU A 5 27.88 36.16 36.55
CA LEU A 5 26.47 36.40 36.21
C LEU A 5 26.15 35.93 34.76
N ARG A 6 27.03 36.24 33.80
CA ARG A 6 26.83 35.81 32.41
C ARG A 6 26.83 34.28 32.27
N ASN A 7 27.75 33.60 32.97
CA ASN A 7 27.82 32.14 32.92
C ASN A 7 26.62 31.50 33.64
N LEU A 8 26.08 32.07 34.66
CA LEU A 8 24.83 31.67 35.33
C LEU A 8 23.62 31.80 34.39
N TRP A 9 23.53 32.90 33.64
CA TRP A 9 22.45 33.05 32.65
C TRP A 9 22.52 32.06 31.49
N ILE A 10 23.72 31.75 31.00
CA ILE A 10 23.94 30.74 29.95
C ILE A 10 23.56 29.34 30.46
N ALA A 11 23.95 28.97 31.67
CA ALA A 11 23.59 27.72 32.31
C ALA A 11 22.07 27.60 32.52
N ALA A 12 21.41 28.66 32.96
CA ALA A 12 19.95 28.69 33.10
C ALA A 12 19.21 28.54 31.77
N LEU A 13 19.70 29.18 30.69
CA LEU A 13 19.17 29.03 29.34
C LEU A 13 19.32 27.59 28.81
N ILE A 14 20.47 26.97 29.02
CA ILE A 14 20.71 25.58 28.62
C ILE A 14 19.78 24.60 29.37
N VAL A 15 19.57 24.81 30.67
CA VAL A 15 18.64 24.02 31.48
C VAL A 15 17.19 24.21 30.99
N CYS A 16 16.76 25.44 30.71
CA CYS A 16 15.42 25.70 30.16
C CYS A 16 15.20 25.06 28.79
N CYS A 17 16.20 25.10 27.90
CA CYS A 17 16.10 24.45 26.59
C CYS A 17 16.01 22.91 26.69
N ASN A 18 16.72 22.30 27.63
CA ASN A 18 16.63 20.86 27.87
C ASN A 18 15.31 20.43 28.52
N PHE A 19 14.73 21.31 29.39
CA PHE A 19 13.41 21.05 29.98
C PHE A 19 12.27 21.06 28.93
N GLN A 20 12.39 21.86 27.88
CA GLN A 20 11.38 21.86 26.79
C GLN A 20 11.46 20.59 25.91
N GLN A 21 12.63 19.97 25.77
CA GLN A 21 12.75 18.69 25.05
C GLN A 21 12.20 17.48 25.84
N ALA A 22 12.19 17.55 27.18
CA ALA A 22 11.64 16.50 28.04
C ALA A 22 10.10 16.41 27.97
N PHE A 23 9.44 17.44 27.46
CA PHE A 23 8.01 17.45 27.16
C PHE A 23 7.72 17.24 25.67
N ALA A 24 8.59 16.58 24.90
CA ALA A 24 8.17 15.97 23.66
C ALA A 24 7.03 15.02 24.01
N GLN A 25 5.81 15.52 23.88
CA GLN A 25 4.59 14.80 24.21
C GLN A 25 4.62 13.49 23.47
N GLN A 26 4.76 12.39 24.20
CA GLN A 26 4.33 11.10 23.68
C GLN A 26 2.87 11.29 23.32
N MET A 27 2.59 11.46 22.03
CA MET A 27 1.21 11.50 21.58
C MET A 27 0.54 10.23 22.09
N PRO A 28 -0.59 10.34 22.80
CA PRO A 28 -1.28 9.15 23.25
C PRO A 28 -1.56 8.26 22.04
N PRO A 29 -1.42 6.94 22.16
CA PRO A 29 -1.69 6.03 21.05
C PRO A 29 -3.11 6.31 20.56
N ILE A 30 -3.25 6.43 19.24
CA ILE A 30 -4.58 6.61 18.62
C ILE A 30 -5.41 5.39 19.00
N PRO A 31 -6.58 5.57 19.67
CA PRO A 31 -7.41 4.44 20.05
C PRO A 31 -7.92 3.70 18.80
N ILE A 32 -7.84 2.37 18.84
CA ILE A 32 -8.41 1.52 17.78
C ILE A 32 -9.94 1.70 17.82
N ASP A 33 -10.54 1.91 16.63
CA ASP A 33 -12.01 1.96 16.50
C ASP A 33 -12.62 0.64 17.01
N LYS A 34 -13.49 0.73 18.00
CA LYS A 34 -14.16 -0.42 18.65
C LYS A 34 -15.02 -1.25 17.67
N ASN A 35 -15.39 -0.65 16.53
CA ASN A 35 -16.17 -1.33 15.50
C ASN A 35 -15.30 -2.12 14.51
N VAL A 36 -13.98 -2.05 14.64
CA VAL A 36 -13.05 -2.85 13.82
C VAL A 36 -12.79 -4.18 14.51
N ARG A 37 -13.11 -5.27 13.82
CA ARG A 37 -12.69 -6.61 14.19
C ARG A 37 -11.32 -6.89 13.56
N ILE A 38 -10.34 -7.18 14.38
CA ILE A 38 -8.98 -7.52 13.95
C ILE A 38 -8.73 -8.98 14.30
N GLY A 39 -8.13 -9.72 13.39
CA GLY A 39 -7.70 -11.10 13.62
C GLY A 39 -6.51 -11.48 12.76
N LYS A 40 -5.97 -12.67 13.01
CA LYS A 40 -4.85 -13.22 12.30
C LYS A 40 -5.17 -14.65 11.89
N LEU A 41 -4.89 -15.00 10.64
CA LEU A 41 -5.03 -16.36 10.13
C LEU A 41 -3.78 -17.20 10.49
N ASP A 42 -3.89 -18.51 10.40
CA ASP A 42 -2.80 -19.45 10.72
C ASP A 42 -1.54 -19.22 9.86
N ASN A 43 -1.73 -18.75 8.63
CA ASN A 43 -0.63 -18.40 7.72
C ASN A 43 0.02 -17.03 8.04
N GLY A 44 -0.42 -16.35 9.11
CA GLY A 44 0.13 -15.07 9.54
C GLY A 44 -0.53 -13.83 8.95
N LEU A 45 -1.48 -13.97 7.99
CA LEU A 45 -2.20 -12.83 7.41
C LEU A 45 -3.08 -12.17 8.47
N THR A 46 -2.95 -10.87 8.63
CA THR A 46 -3.79 -10.08 9.53
C THR A 46 -4.97 -9.51 8.76
N TYR A 47 -6.18 -9.65 9.30
CA TYR A 47 -7.37 -9.09 8.68
C TYR A 47 -8.05 -8.05 9.56
N TYR A 48 -8.71 -7.10 8.90
CA TYR A 48 -9.48 -6.04 9.52
C TYR A 48 -10.88 -6.04 8.91
N ILE A 49 -11.92 -6.15 9.72
CA ILE A 49 -13.31 -6.09 9.27
C ILE A 49 -14.01 -4.97 10.02
N ARG A 50 -14.55 -4.03 9.29
CA ARG A 50 -15.34 -2.94 9.85
C ARG A 50 -16.72 -2.92 9.24
N LYS A 51 -17.75 -3.02 10.09
CA LYS A 51 -19.13 -2.84 9.64
C LYS A 51 -19.37 -1.36 9.33
N ASN A 52 -19.93 -1.08 8.17
CA ASN A 52 -20.35 0.25 7.74
C ASN A 52 -21.81 0.18 7.23
N ASN A 53 -22.57 1.25 7.46
CA ASN A 53 -23.96 1.34 7.04
C ASN A 53 -24.17 2.34 5.88
N LEU A 54 -23.14 3.05 5.49
CA LEU A 54 -23.16 4.06 4.42
C LEU A 54 -21.95 3.90 3.50
N PRO A 55 -22.17 3.72 2.20
CA PRO A 55 -23.48 3.48 1.57
C PRO A 55 -24.08 2.12 1.94
N ALA A 56 -25.40 2.02 1.96
CA ALA A 56 -26.09 0.77 2.31
C ALA A 56 -25.83 -0.31 1.25
N ASN A 57 -25.69 -1.57 1.71
CA ASN A 57 -25.51 -2.74 0.84
C ASN A 57 -24.27 -2.66 -0.07
N ARG A 58 -23.22 -2.04 0.41
CA ARG A 58 -21.93 -1.94 -0.28
C ARG A 58 -20.80 -2.41 0.61
N ALA A 59 -19.76 -2.93 -0.02
CA ALA A 59 -18.53 -3.34 0.66
C ALA A 59 -17.30 -2.92 -0.15
N ASP A 60 -16.24 -2.60 0.58
CA ASP A 60 -14.92 -2.31 0.03
C ASP A 60 -13.96 -3.42 0.44
N PHE A 61 -13.11 -3.82 -0.48
CA PHE A 61 -12.14 -4.90 -0.30
C PHE A 61 -10.73 -4.39 -0.60
N TYR A 62 -9.82 -4.68 0.31
CA TYR A 62 -8.41 -4.28 0.21
C TYR A 62 -7.51 -5.45 0.58
N ILE A 63 -6.42 -5.62 -0.16
CA ILE A 63 -5.29 -6.42 0.27
C ILE A 63 -4.03 -5.58 0.16
N ALA A 64 -3.26 -5.50 1.25
CA ALA A 64 -2.00 -4.79 1.32
C ALA A 64 -0.88 -5.80 1.61
N GLN A 65 0.08 -5.86 0.71
CA GLN A 65 1.28 -6.66 0.85
C GLN A 65 2.45 -5.74 1.23
N LYS A 66 3.24 -6.15 2.21
CA LYS A 66 4.48 -5.44 2.61
C LYS A 66 5.62 -5.79 1.64
N VAL A 67 5.38 -5.54 0.37
CA VAL A 67 6.32 -5.74 -0.73
C VAL A 67 6.26 -4.52 -1.62
N GLY A 68 7.39 -3.89 -1.84
CA GLY A 68 7.53 -2.71 -2.67
C GLY A 68 8.97 -2.58 -3.17
N SER A 69 9.32 -1.45 -3.76
CA SER A 69 10.64 -1.25 -4.38
C SER A 69 11.81 -1.35 -3.41
N ILE A 70 11.60 -1.21 -2.10
CA ILE A 70 12.65 -1.40 -1.08
C ILE A 70 13.12 -2.87 -0.98
N ASN A 71 12.29 -3.80 -1.41
CA ASN A 71 12.61 -5.23 -1.37
C ASN A 71 13.35 -5.70 -2.65
N GLU A 72 13.57 -4.81 -3.61
CA GLU A 72 14.19 -5.11 -4.89
C GLU A 72 15.70 -4.89 -4.83
N ASN A 73 16.47 -5.84 -5.36
CA ASN A 73 17.88 -5.62 -5.66
C ASN A 73 18.03 -4.72 -6.89
N ASP A 74 19.24 -4.22 -7.14
CA ASP A 74 19.50 -3.30 -8.25
C ASP A 74 19.16 -3.89 -9.64
N ASP A 75 19.31 -5.20 -9.80
CA ASP A 75 18.95 -5.95 -11.02
C ASP A 75 17.48 -6.37 -11.09
N GLN A 76 16.70 -6.09 -10.05
CA GLN A 76 15.29 -6.46 -9.90
C GLN A 76 14.34 -5.24 -9.90
N ARG A 77 14.87 -4.05 -10.19
CA ARG A 77 14.09 -2.81 -10.11
C ARG A 77 12.88 -2.84 -11.04
N GLY A 78 11.70 -2.60 -10.43
CA GLY A 78 10.41 -2.57 -11.11
C GLY A 78 9.63 -3.88 -11.07
N LEU A 79 10.16 -4.97 -10.47
CA LEU A 79 9.45 -6.24 -10.38
C LEU A 79 8.18 -6.18 -9.52
N ALA A 80 8.20 -5.39 -8.43
CA ALA A 80 7.00 -5.20 -7.61
C ALA A 80 5.87 -4.52 -8.40
N HIS A 81 6.19 -3.53 -9.21
CA HIS A 81 5.26 -2.85 -10.09
C HIS A 81 4.79 -3.75 -11.24
N LEU A 82 5.69 -4.53 -11.83
CA LEU A 82 5.33 -5.52 -12.84
C LEU A 82 4.35 -6.57 -12.28
N LEU A 83 4.59 -7.05 -11.05
CA LEU A 83 3.69 -8.00 -10.39
C LEU A 83 2.31 -7.39 -10.13
N GLU A 84 2.25 -6.10 -9.82
CA GLU A 84 1.00 -5.36 -9.70
C GLU A 84 0.17 -5.44 -10.98
N HIS A 85 0.78 -5.18 -12.15
CA HIS A 85 0.11 -5.31 -13.45
C HIS A 85 -0.36 -6.74 -13.73
N LEU A 86 0.52 -7.72 -13.49
CA LEU A 86 0.21 -9.12 -13.73
C LEU A 86 -0.97 -9.65 -12.89
N ALA A 87 -1.25 -9.04 -11.74
CA ALA A 87 -2.39 -9.38 -10.91
C ALA A 87 -3.75 -9.18 -11.61
N PHE A 88 -3.79 -8.39 -12.67
CA PHE A 88 -4.99 -8.15 -13.48
C PHE A 88 -5.06 -8.98 -14.75
N ASN A 89 -3.97 -9.67 -15.14
CA ASN A 89 -3.87 -10.42 -16.39
C ASN A 89 -4.24 -11.91 -16.26
N GLY A 90 -4.54 -12.33 -15.03
CA GLY A 90 -5.00 -13.68 -14.76
C GLY A 90 -4.50 -14.21 -13.42
N THR A 91 -5.33 -15.04 -12.84
CA THR A 91 -5.07 -15.71 -11.57
C THR A 91 -5.45 -17.19 -11.64
N ASP A 92 -5.29 -17.91 -10.55
CA ASP A 92 -5.64 -19.34 -10.47
C ASP A 92 -7.11 -19.60 -10.85
N HIS A 93 -8.03 -18.75 -10.37
CA HIS A 93 -9.47 -18.92 -10.58
C HIS A 93 -10.02 -18.00 -11.67
N PHE A 94 -9.35 -16.91 -12.00
CA PHE A 94 -9.79 -15.94 -13.00
C PHE A 94 -8.74 -15.85 -14.11
N LYS A 95 -9.01 -16.51 -15.24
CA LYS A 95 -8.08 -16.57 -16.39
C LYS A 95 -8.21 -15.34 -17.29
N GLY A 96 -7.09 -14.82 -17.75
CA GLY A 96 -7.06 -13.63 -18.61
C GLY A 96 -7.82 -12.46 -17.96
N ASN A 97 -8.72 -11.85 -18.71
CA ASN A 97 -9.50 -10.68 -18.26
C ASN A 97 -10.72 -11.04 -17.40
N SER A 98 -10.97 -12.33 -17.11
CA SER A 98 -12.23 -12.75 -16.47
C SER A 98 -12.44 -12.16 -15.06
N LEU A 99 -11.37 -11.76 -14.35
CA LEU A 99 -11.46 -11.02 -13.10
C LEU A 99 -12.08 -9.65 -13.31
N GLN A 100 -11.58 -8.90 -14.28
CA GLN A 100 -12.07 -7.57 -14.62
C GLN A 100 -13.51 -7.65 -15.16
N ASP A 101 -13.79 -8.60 -16.04
CA ASP A 101 -15.12 -8.86 -16.62
C ASP A 101 -16.14 -9.17 -15.52
N TYR A 102 -15.77 -10.03 -14.57
CA TYR A 102 -16.61 -10.33 -13.42
C TYR A 102 -16.91 -9.09 -12.58
N LEU A 103 -15.89 -8.35 -12.17
CA LEU A 103 -16.05 -7.15 -11.36
C LEU A 103 -16.89 -6.09 -12.08
N GLN A 104 -16.66 -5.90 -13.39
CA GLN A 104 -17.46 -5.00 -14.21
C GLN A 104 -18.93 -5.46 -14.28
N SER A 105 -19.19 -6.77 -14.39
CA SER A 105 -20.55 -7.32 -14.42
C SER A 105 -21.36 -7.03 -13.16
N ILE A 106 -20.69 -6.77 -12.04
CA ILE A 106 -21.31 -6.40 -10.75
C ILE A 106 -21.26 -4.89 -10.47
N GLY A 107 -20.78 -4.08 -11.44
CA GLY A 107 -20.76 -2.63 -11.38
C GLY A 107 -19.49 -2.03 -10.77
N VAL A 108 -18.40 -2.81 -10.69
CA VAL A 108 -17.07 -2.34 -10.27
C VAL A 108 -16.23 -2.09 -11.51
N GLU A 109 -15.89 -0.83 -11.78
CA GLU A 109 -15.21 -0.40 -13.00
C GLU A 109 -13.72 -0.17 -12.77
N TYR A 110 -12.87 -0.62 -13.71
CA TYR A 110 -11.43 -0.38 -13.67
C TYR A 110 -11.12 1.13 -13.73
N GLY A 111 -10.15 1.57 -12.93
CA GLY A 111 -9.76 2.98 -12.85
C GLY A 111 -10.68 3.85 -11.97
N ARG A 112 -11.90 3.40 -11.69
CA ARG A 112 -12.86 4.08 -10.82
C ARG A 112 -12.95 3.41 -9.45
N ASN A 113 -13.36 2.15 -9.42
CA ASN A 113 -13.58 1.37 -8.19
C ASN A 113 -12.59 0.21 -8.04
N LEU A 114 -11.95 -0.23 -9.11
CA LEU A 114 -10.93 -1.27 -9.15
C LEU A 114 -9.61 -0.62 -9.50
N ASN A 115 -8.61 -0.78 -8.61
CA ASN A 115 -7.28 -0.21 -8.85
C ASN A 115 -6.23 -0.91 -7.96
N ALA A 116 -4.96 -0.59 -8.21
CA ALA A 116 -3.84 -0.96 -7.38
C ALA A 116 -2.78 0.14 -7.37
N TYR A 117 -1.83 0.05 -6.47
CA TYR A 117 -0.61 0.87 -6.51
C TYR A 117 0.54 0.17 -5.81
N THR A 118 1.74 0.38 -6.34
CA THR A 118 3.01 -0.02 -5.74
C THR A 118 3.75 1.22 -5.24
N SER A 119 4.26 1.13 -4.01
CA SER A 119 5.09 2.16 -3.37
C SER A 119 6.44 1.57 -2.95
N VAL A 120 7.21 2.35 -2.18
CA VAL A 120 8.52 1.91 -1.67
C VAL A 120 8.37 0.69 -0.76
N GLU A 121 7.36 0.65 0.13
CA GLU A 121 7.26 -0.37 1.18
C GLU A 121 6.11 -1.37 0.98
N LYS A 122 5.17 -1.07 0.09
CA LYS A 122 3.94 -1.88 -0.05
C LYS A 122 3.34 -1.82 -1.44
N THR A 123 2.62 -2.90 -1.78
CA THR A 123 1.68 -2.95 -2.90
C THR A 123 0.27 -3.17 -2.35
N VAL A 124 -0.69 -2.40 -2.83
CA VAL A 124 -2.08 -2.47 -2.39
C VAL A 124 -2.97 -2.66 -3.60
N TYR A 125 -3.84 -3.66 -3.54
CA TYR A 125 -4.91 -3.90 -4.51
C TYR A 125 -6.24 -3.65 -3.81
N TYR A 126 -7.18 -3.06 -4.50
CA TYR A 126 -8.49 -2.80 -3.92
C TYR A 126 -9.59 -2.69 -4.96
N PHE A 127 -10.79 -2.99 -4.54
CA PHE A 127 -12.02 -2.66 -5.23
C PHE A 127 -13.09 -2.26 -4.23
N THR A 128 -13.86 -1.25 -4.60
CA THR A 128 -14.80 -0.56 -3.72
C THR A 128 -16.19 -0.57 -4.30
N ASP A 129 -17.16 -0.22 -3.47
CA ASP A 129 -18.57 -0.07 -3.87
C ASP A 129 -19.20 -1.38 -4.41
N VAL A 130 -18.73 -2.54 -3.93
CA VAL A 130 -19.25 -3.85 -4.33
C VAL A 130 -20.66 -4.05 -3.79
N PRO A 131 -21.67 -4.40 -4.63
CA PRO A 131 -23.02 -4.66 -4.16
C PRO A 131 -23.09 -5.99 -3.37
N THR A 132 -23.42 -5.90 -2.08
CA THR A 132 -23.51 -7.07 -1.18
C THR A 132 -24.85 -7.78 -1.27
N THR A 133 -25.82 -7.24 -2.02
CA THR A 133 -27.13 -7.87 -2.25
C THR A 133 -27.11 -8.98 -3.30
N ARG A 134 -26.04 -9.06 -4.10
CA ARG A 134 -25.89 -10.16 -5.07
C ARG A 134 -25.42 -11.43 -4.36
N PRO A 135 -26.09 -12.56 -4.55
CA PRO A 135 -25.58 -13.84 -4.08
C PRO A 135 -24.15 -14.06 -4.62
N THR A 136 -23.29 -14.64 -3.81
CA THR A 136 -21.90 -14.97 -4.15
C THR A 136 -20.94 -13.79 -4.40
N ALA A 137 -21.42 -12.55 -4.47
CA ALA A 137 -20.52 -11.41 -4.75
C ALA A 137 -19.40 -11.29 -3.70
N VAL A 138 -19.74 -11.41 -2.42
CA VAL A 138 -18.75 -11.36 -1.34
C VAL A 138 -17.76 -12.52 -1.43
N ASP A 139 -18.25 -13.73 -1.69
CA ASP A 139 -17.40 -14.94 -1.79
C ASP A 139 -16.44 -14.84 -2.98
N SER A 140 -16.93 -14.38 -4.15
CA SER A 140 -16.09 -14.16 -5.31
C SER A 140 -15.04 -13.07 -5.07
N CYS A 141 -15.42 -12.00 -4.37
CA CYS A 141 -14.49 -10.93 -3.99
C CYS A 141 -13.41 -11.44 -3.01
N MET A 142 -13.78 -12.27 -2.05
CA MET A 142 -12.81 -12.91 -1.16
C MET A 142 -11.88 -13.87 -1.93
N LEU A 143 -12.39 -14.57 -2.93
CA LEU A 143 -11.58 -15.42 -3.80
C LEU A 143 -10.57 -14.60 -4.62
N ILE A 144 -10.97 -13.42 -5.13
CA ILE A 144 -10.06 -12.49 -5.79
C ILE A 144 -8.94 -12.05 -4.84
N LEU A 145 -9.26 -11.65 -3.61
CA LEU A 145 -8.23 -11.28 -2.61
C LEU A 145 -7.27 -12.44 -2.32
N LYS A 146 -7.82 -13.67 -2.23
CA LYS A 146 -6.99 -14.88 -2.06
C LYS A 146 -6.04 -15.06 -3.24
N ASP A 147 -6.52 -14.95 -4.45
CA ASP A 147 -5.70 -15.11 -5.66
C ASP A 147 -4.64 -14.02 -5.77
N TRP A 148 -4.96 -12.79 -5.43
CA TRP A 148 -3.97 -11.71 -5.36
C TRP A 148 -2.91 -11.93 -4.28
N SER A 149 -3.21 -12.74 -3.26
CA SER A 149 -2.21 -13.04 -2.22
C SER A 149 -1.17 -14.08 -2.67
N ASN A 150 -1.54 -15.06 -3.49
CA ASN A 150 -0.65 -16.18 -3.86
C ASN A 150 -1.03 -16.94 -5.12
N GLY A 151 -1.95 -16.45 -5.94
CA GLY A 151 -2.48 -17.14 -7.12
C GLY A 151 -2.36 -16.35 -8.43
N ILE A 152 -1.45 -15.37 -8.51
CA ILE A 152 -1.22 -14.59 -9.73
C ILE A 152 -0.58 -15.50 -10.78
N SER A 153 -1.12 -15.51 -12.01
CA SER A 153 -0.59 -16.29 -13.13
C SER A 153 0.64 -15.59 -13.73
N LEU A 154 1.79 -16.27 -13.69
CA LEU A 154 3.05 -15.73 -14.21
C LEU A 154 3.41 -16.44 -15.53
N THR A 155 2.59 -16.24 -16.58
CA THR A 155 2.91 -16.78 -17.89
C THR A 155 3.99 -15.96 -18.59
N LYS A 156 4.78 -16.61 -19.43
CA LYS A 156 5.86 -15.94 -20.16
C LYS A 156 5.32 -14.82 -21.07
N GLU A 157 4.17 -15.06 -21.68
CA GLU A 157 3.48 -14.13 -22.55
C GLU A 157 3.05 -12.89 -21.76
N ALA A 158 2.31 -13.05 -20.67
CA ALA A 158 1.85 -11.94 -19.83
C ALA A 158 3.03 -11.14 -19.28
N ILE A 159 4.11 -11.78 -18.83
CA ILE A 159 5.31 -11.11 -18.34
C ILE A 159 5.95 -10.26 -19.44
N ASN A 160 6.05 -10.76 -20.67
CA ASN A 160 6.66 -10.02 -21.77
C ASN A 160 5.81 -8.81 -22.16
N ASP A 161 4.49 -8.98 -22.27
CA ASP A 161 3.56 -7.94 -22.66
C ASP A 161 3.54 -6.81 -21.59
N GLU A 162 3.39 -7.17 -20.32
CA GLU A 162 3.35 -6.19 -19.24
C GLU A 162 4.69 -5.51 -18.97
N ARG A 163 5.80 -6.18 -19.18
CA ARG A 163 7.12 -5.54 -19.08
C ARG A 163 7.23 -4.32 -19.98
N ASP A 164 6.75 -4.42 -21.20
CA ASP A 164 6.81 -3.31 -22.15
C ASP A 164 5.85 -2.17 -21.74
N VAL A 165 4.71 -2.48 -21.16
CA VAL A 165 3.76 -1.51 -20.58
C VAL A 165 4.41 -0.76 -19.42
N VAL A 166 4.94 -1.46 -18.43
CA VAL A 166 5.62 -0.88 -17.26
C VAL A 166 6.82 -0.02 -17.69
N HIS A 167 7.59 -0.47 -18.68
CA HIS A 167 8.71 0.28 -19.24
C HIS A 167 8.27 1.59 -19.91
N ASN A 168 7.14 1.58 -20.60
CA ASN A 168 6.58 2.79 -21.22
C ASN A 168 6.03 3.76 -20.17
N GLU A 169 5.38 3.26 -19.14
CA GLU A 169 4.93 4.09 -18.00
C GLU A 169 6.10 4.77 -17.30
N TYR A 170 7.19 4.04 -17.04
CA TYR A 170 8.39 4.61 -16.46
C TYR A 170 8.95 5.74 -17.33
N ARG A 171 9.03 5.53 -18.65
CA ARG A 171 9.50 6.58 -19.58
C ARG A 171 8.64 7.83 -19.56
N MET A 172 7.31 7.68 -19.43
CA MET A 172 6.38 8.81 -19.34
C MET A 172 6.49 9.56 -18.01
N ARG A 173 6.84 8.87 -16.92
CA ARG A 173 6.98 9.45 -15.59
C ARG A 173 8.35 10.09 -15.33
N ILE A 174 9.37 9.84 -16.14
CA ILE A 174 10.75 10.36 -15.98
C ILE A 174 10.83 11.86 -16.28
N VAL A 175 10.17 12.67 -15.49
CA VAL A 175 10.29 14.14 -15.46
C VAL A 175 11.37 14.57 -14.46
N GLY A 176 11.77 15.86 -14.48
CA GLY A 176 12.85 16.37 -13.62
C GLY A 176 12.63 16.08 -12.13
N GLN A 177 11.41 16.23 -11.66
CA GLN A 177 11.03 15.93 -10.27
C GLN A 177 11.23 14.45 -9.91
N GLN A 178 10.80 13.54 -10.78
CA GLN A 178 10.97 12.10 -10.56
C GLN A 178 12.46 11.72 -10.48
N ARG A 179 13.30 12.26 -11.35
CA ARG A 179 14.76 12.04 -11.28
C ARG A 179 15.38 12.53 -9.97
N MET A 180 14.87 13.63 -9.40
CA MET A 180 15.31 14.11 -8.10
C MET A 180 14.92 13.14 -6.98
N ILE A 181 13.69 12.65 -6.99
CA ILE A 181 13.18 11.67 -6.01
C ILE A 181 14.02 10.39 -6.08
N GLU A 182 14.23 9.83 -7.26
CA GLU A 182 15.00 8.59 -7.45
C GLU A 182 16.46 8.70 -6.98
N ARG A 183 17.06 9.90 -7.08
CA ARG A 183 18.42 10.15 -6.54
C ARG A 183 18.44 10.35 -5.02
N SER A 184 17.31 10.75 -4.43
CA SER A 184 17.21 11.07 -3.01
C SER A 184 16.79 9.87 -2.17
N LEU A 185 15.87 9.02 -2.68
CA LEU A 185 15.36 7.87 -1.97
C LEU A 185 16.44 6.91 -1.44
N PRO A 186 17.45 6.49 -2.25
CA PRO A 186 18.51 5.62 -1.76
C PRO A 186 19.30 6.21 -0.58
N LYS A 187 19.37 7.54 -0.48
CA LYS A 187 20.03 8.21 0.63
C LYS A 187 19.19 8.27 1.89
N LEU A 188 17.87 8.32 1.74
CA LEU A 188 16.93 8.33 2.87
C LEU A 188 16.79 6.94 3.50
N TYR A 189 16.92 5.89 2.70
CA TYR A 189 16.79 4.49 3.13
C TYR A 189 18.15 3.77 3.29
N GLN A 190 19.27 4.50 3.23
CA GLN A 190 20.60 3.94 3.52
C GLN A 190 20.71 3.63 5.01
N GLY A 191 20.70 2.34 5.37
CA GLY A 191 20.94 1.86 6.72
C GLY A 191 19.84 1.04 7.35
N GLU A 192 18.81 0.64 6.59
CA GLU A 192 17.82 -0.36 7.02
C GLU A 192 18.07 -1.73 6.40
#